data_df0db63923517a70d8fe487fac29e5e7
#
_entry.id   df0db63923517a70d8fe487fac29e5e7
#
_cell.length_a   1.000
_cell.length_b   1.000
_cell.length_c   1.000
_cell.angle_alpha   90.00
_cell.angle_beta   90.00
_cell.angle_gamma   90.00
#
_symmetry.space_group_name_H-M   'P 1'
#
loop_
_entity.id
_entity.type
_entity.pdbx_description
1 polymer ?
#
loop_
_entity_poly.entity_id
_entity_poly.type
_entity_poly.pdbx_seq_one_letter_code
_entity_poly.pdbx_strand_id
1 'polypeptide(L)'
;IGEGDVLVVMSFPRYSQVTMNVVKFARDRGAAILGLTDSKVSPLYQLADNTLLAAGELISFVDSITAPLSMVNALLVSIGQRMGQDVTATFAQLEDIWGEYGVFGKGEDGR
;
A
#
# COMPACT_ATOMS: atom_id res chain seq x y z
N ILE A 1 -13.43 9.11 3.55
CA ILE A 1 -12.19 9.12 4.31
C ILE A 1 -12.20 10.25 5.33
N GLY A 2 -11.64 10.06 6.49
CA GLY A 2 -11.63 11.06 7.55
C GLY A 2 -10.73 10.65 8.71
N GLU A 3 -10.98 11.24 9.90
CA GLU A 3 -10.21 10.91 11.09
C GLU A 3 -10.30 9.43 11.40
N GLY A 4 -9.18 8.87 11.83
CA GLY A 4 -9.06 7.43 12.08
C GLY A 4 -8.70 6.59 10.87
N ASP A 5 -8.74 7.17 9.68
CA ASP A 5 -8.36 6.49 8.44
C ASP A 5 -6.89 6.78 8.11
N VAL A 6 -6.28 5.86 7.39
CA VAL A 6 -4.91 6.01 6.88
C VAL A 6 -4.94 5.84 5.36
N LEU A 7 -4.41 6.81 4.64
CA LEU A 7 -4.21 6.71 3.21
C LEU A 7 -2.74 6.32 2.95
N VAL A 8 -2.54 5.19 2.33
CA VAL A 8 -1.22 4.75 1.88
C VAL A 8 -1.04 5.19 0.45
N VAL A 9 0.00 5.97 0.18
CA VAL A 9 0.21 6.59 -1.12
C VAL A 9 1.59 6.23 -1.64
N MET A 10 1.65 5.81 -2.88
CA MET A 10 2.91 5.55 -3.58
C MET A 10 3.09 6.56 -4.69
N SER A 11 4.21 7.25 -4.71
CA SER A 11 4.52 8.23 -5.74
C SER A 11 6.02 8.20 -6.04
N PHE A 12 6.36 7.96 -7.30
CA PHE A 12 7.72 7.83 -7.78
C PHE A 12 7.96 8.80 -8.95
N PRO A 13 9.17 8.92 -9.49
CA PRO A 13 9.46 9.89 -10.55
C PRO A 13 8.41 9.91 -11.65
N ARG A 14 8.10 11.09 -12.15
CA ARG A 14 6.92 11.47 -12.93
C ARG A 14 5.69 11.54 -12.02
N TYR A 15 5.88 12.17 -10.86
CA TYR A 15 4.85 12.30 -9.83
C TYR A 15 3.52 12.81 -10.41
N SER A 16 2.45 12.12 -10.07
CA SER A 16 1.12 12.47 -10.58
C SER A 16 0.51 13.62 -9.78
N GLN A 17 0.08 14.67 -10.47
CA GLN A 17 -0.65 15.76 -9.83
C GLN A 17 -2.00 15.29 -9.28
N VAL A 18 -2.64 14.35 -9.96
CA VAL A 18 -3.90 13.75 -9.48
C VAL A 18 -3.68 13.06 -8.14
N THR A 19 -2.59 12.31 -8.01
CA THR A 19 -2.26 11.65 -6.75
C THR A 19 -2.07 12.69 -5.63
N MET A 20 -1.35 13.77 -5.91
CA MET A 20 -1.13 14.83 -4.93
C MET A 20 -2.44 15.50 -4.50
N ASN A 21 -3.36 15.69 -5.43
CA ASN A 21 -4.67 16.26 -5.13
C ASN A 21 -5.49 15.35 -4.21
N VAL A 22 -5.43 14.04 -4.43
CA VAL A 22 -6.09 13.06 -3.56
C VAL A 22 -5.48 13.09 -2.15
N VAL A 23 -4.17 13.20 -2.05
CA VAL A 23 -3.48 13.29 -0.75
C VAL A 23 -3.94 14.53 0.02
N LYS A 24 -3.99 15.68 -0.65
CA LYS A 24 -4.45 16.92 -0.03
C LYS A 24 -5.89 16.80 0.44
N PHE A 25 -6.75 16.22 -0.37
CA PHE A 25 -8.14 15.98 -0.03
C PHE A 25 -8.27 15.14 1.24
N ALA A 26 -7.56 14.01 1.28
CA ALA A 26 -7.59 13.12 2.44
C ALA A 26 -7.05 13.79 3.70
N ARG A 27 -5.97 14.55 3.55
CA ARG A 27 -5.35 15.27 4.67
C ARG A 27 -6.30 16.33 5.24
N ASP A 28 -6.97 17.07 4.38
CA ASP A 28 -7.95 18.09 4.80
C ASP A 28 -9.12 17.47 5.55
N ARG A 29 -9.39 16.20 5.31
CA ARG A 29 -10.43 15.46 6.01
C ARG A 29 -9.95 14.80 7.30
N GLY A 30 -8.70 14.97 7.66
CA GLY A 30 -8.15 14.47 8.92
C GLY A 30 -7.56 13.06 8.85
N ALA A 31 -7.46 12.47 7.68
CA ALA A 31 -6.82 11.16 7.53
C ALA A 31 -5.31 11.28 7.71
N ALA A 32 -4.69 10.24 8.27
CA ALA A 32 -3.24 10.13 8.32
C ALA A 32 -2.71 9.70 6.95
N ILE A 33 -1.55 10.20 6.58
CA ILE A 33 -0.94 9.90 5.28
C ILE A 33 0.38 9.15 5.50
N LEU A 34 0.45 7.95 4.96
CA LEU A 34 1.68 7.17 4.88
C LEU A 34 2.15 7.18 3.43
N GLY A 35 3.29 7.80 3.19
CA GLY A 35 3.85 7.93 1.85
C GLY A 35 4.95 6.92 1.59
N LEU A 36 4.96 6.38 0.38
CA LEU A 36 6.07 5.61 -0.16
C LEU A 36 6.57 6.34 -1.39
N THR A 37 7.82 6.79 -1.35
CA THR A 37 8.40 7.58 -2.44
C THR A 37 9.91 7.32 -2.52
N ASP A 38 10.57 7.94 -3.48
CA ASP A 38 11.98 7.69 -3.75
C ASP A 38 12.93 8.60 -2.99
N SER A 39 12.49 9.79 -2.61
CA SER A 39 13.41 10.75 -1.97
C SER A 39 12.67 11.79 -1.14
N LYS A 40 13.44 12.50 -0.31
CA LYS A 40 12.92 13.57 0.53
C LYS A 40 12.52 14.81 -0.26
N VAL A 41 12.93 14.94 -1.51
CA VAL A 41 12.53 16.05 -2.36
C VAL A 41 11.22 15.81 -3.09
N SER A 42 10.66 14.62 -2.97
CA SER A 42 9.37 14.28 -3.56
C SER A 42 8.26 15.17 -2.96
N PRO A 43 7.27 15.59 -3.78
CA PRO A 43 6.13 16.34 -3.27
C PRO A 43 5.36 15.59 -2.18
N LEU A 44 5.29 14.26 -2.28
CA LEU A 44 4.62 13.42 -1.29
C LEU A 44 5.29 13.49 0.08
N TYR A 45 6.62 13.57 0.11
CA TYR A 45 7.35 13.60 1.37
C TYR A 45 6.91 14.77 2.25
N GLN A 46 6.61 15.91 1.66
CA GLN A 46 6.20 17.10 2.41
C GLN A 46 4.75 17.02 2.92
N LEU A 47 3.91 16.23 2.26
CA LEU A 47 2.50 16.11 2.61
C LEU A 47 2.21 14.93 3.52
N ALA A 48 3.08 13.93 3.57
CA ALA A 48 2.86 12.72 4.37
C ALA A 48 3.21 12.94 5.84
N ASP A 49 2.47 12.31 6.71
CA ASP A 49 2.78 12.30 8.15
C ASP A 49 3.99 11.41 8.44
N ASN A 50 4.07 10.29 7.73
CA ASN A 50 5.19 9.37 7.77
C ASN A 50 5.55 8.95 6.35
N THR A 51 6.83 8.73 6.10
CA THR A 51 7.28 8.36 4.76
C THR A 51 8.28 7.21 4.83
N LEU A 52 8.09 6.24 3.94
CA LEU A 52 9.07 5.21 3.67
C LEU A 52 9.74 5.52 2.34
N LEU A 53 11.05 5.47 2.31
CA LEU A 53 11.83 5.79 1.11
C LEU A 53 12.34 4.51 0.47
N ALA A 54 12.07 4.37 -0.82
CA ALA A 54 12.56 3.27 -1.64
C ALA A 54 13.24 3.86 -2.85
N ALA A 55 14.56 3.81 -2.87
CA ALA A 55 15.33 4.35 -3.98
C ALA A 55 15.14 3.48 -5.22
N GLY A 56 14.73 4.12 -6.32
CA GLY A 56 14.70 3.48 -7.62
C GLY A 56 15.78 4.08 -8.48
N GLU A 57 16.80 3.30 -8.84
CA GLU A 57 17.78 3.74 -9.82
C GLU A 57 17.28 3.43 -11.21
N LEU A 58 17.40 4.39 -12.11
CA LEU A 58 17.19 4.19 -13.53
C LEU A 58 18.36 3.38 -14.07
N ILE A 59 18.23 2.06 -14.10
CA ILE A 59 19.23 1.18 -14.66
C ILE A 59 18.96 0.94 -16.15
N SER A 60 17.73 1.24 -16.59
CA SER A 60 17.33 1.02 -17.99
C SER A 60 16.25 2.04 -18.37
N PHE A 61 15.74 1.94 -19.60
CA PHE A 61 14.66 2.78 -20.09
C PHE A 61 13.34 2.58 -19.37
N VAL A 62 13.25 1.58 -18.50
CA VAL A 62 12.04 1.24 -17.78
C VAL A 62 12.30 1.44 -16.30
N ASP A 63 11.43 2.21 -15.63
CA ASP A 63 11.49 2.40 -14.19
C ASP A 63 11.21 1.07 -13.48
N SER A 64 12.08 0.72 -12.53
CA SER A 64 11.89 -0.50 -11.75
C SER A 64 10.99 -0.23 -10.56
N ILE A 65 9.97 -1.07 -10.37
CA ILE A 65 9.10 -1.04 -9.21
C ILE A 65 9.48 -2.10 -8.17
N THR A 66 10.61 -2.77 -8.35
CA THR A 66 11.03 -3.87 -7.47
C THR A 66 11.23 -3.41 -6.03
N ALA A 67 11.98 -2.31 -5.83
CA ALA A 67 12.22 -1.80 -4.48
C ALA A 67 10.94 -1.29 -3.81
N PRO A 68 10.10 -0.49 -4.48
CA PRO A 68 8.80 -0.10 -3.92
C PRO A 68 7.91 -1.29 -3.57
N LEU A 69 7.86 -2.29 -4.43
CA LEU A 69 7.02 -3.46 -4.19
C LEU A 69 7.53 -4.27 -3.00
N SER A 70 8.85 -4.44 -2.87
CA SER A 70 9.45 -5.08 -1.71
C SER A 70 9.14 -4.33 -0.42
N MET A 71 9.14 -3.01 -0.47
CA MET A 71 8.79 -2.17 0.68
C MET A 71 7.33 -2.38 1.09
N VAL A 72 6.42 -2.47 0.13
CA VAL A 72 5.00 -2.76 0.40
C VAL A 72 4.86 -4.13 1.05
N ASN A 73 5.55 -5.14 0.53
CA ASN A 73 5.53 -6.48 1.12
C ASN A 73 6.03 -6.47 2.57
N ALA A 74 7.12 -5.78 2.84
CA ALA A 74 7.65 -5.64 4.19
C ALA A 74 6.66 -4.94 5.12
N LEU A 75 5.99 -3.90 4.64
CA LEU A 75 4.97 -3.19 5.39
C LEU A 75 3.81 -4.10 5.75
N LEU A 76 3.32 -4.88 4.78
CA LEU A 76 2.22 -5.81 5.00
C LEU A 76 2.57 -6.89 6.03
N VAL A 77 3.78 -7.45 5.95
CA VAL A 77 4.26 -8.43 6.93
C VAL A 77 4.33 -7.80 8.32
N SER A 78 4.86 -6.59 8.42
CA SER A 78 4.98 -5.88 9.70
C SER A 78 3.62 -5.60 10.33
N ILE A 79 2.65 -5.17 9.53
CA ILE A 79 1.28 -4.95 9.98
C ILE A 79 0.67 -6.26 10.46
N GLY A 80 0.85 -7.33 9.69
CA GLY A 80 0.33 -8.65 10.04
C GLY A 80 0.87 -9.15 11.36
N GLN A 81 2.16 -8.96 11.61
CA GLN A 81 2.79 -9.36 12.87
C GLN A 81 2.25 -8.56 14.05
N ARG A 82 1.97 -7.28 13.86
CA ARG A 82 1.44 -6.43 14.93
C ARG A 82 -0.02 -6.72 15.26
N MET A 83 -0.81 -7.08 14.26
CA MET A 83 -2.23 -7.39 14.44
C MET A 83 -2.45 -8.79 15.02
N GLY A 84 -1.51 -9.70 14.82
CA GLY A 84 -1.56 -11.04 15.40
C GLY A 84 -2.84 -11.80 15.04
N GLN A 85 -3.64 -12.14 16.05
CA GLN A 85 -4.85 -12.95 15.86
C GLN A 85 -5.93 -12.29 14.99
N ASP A 86 -5.99 -10.96 14.98
CA ASP A 86 -6.96 -10.24 14.17
C ASP A 86 -6.75 -10.51 12.68
N VAL A 87 -5.49 -10.55 12.26
CA VAL A 87 -5.14 -10.88 10.87
C VAL A 87 -5.52 -12.33 10.56
N THR A 88 -5.22 -13.24 11.46
CA THR A 88 -5.55 -14.66 11.28
C THR A 88 -7.05 -14.84 11.12
N ALA A 89 -7.85 -14.19 11.96
CA ALA A 89 -9.30 -14.24 11.86
C ALA A 89 -9.82 -13.68 10.54
N THR A 90 -9.25 -12.56 10.09
CA THR A 90 -9.62 -11.93 8.83
C THR A 90 -9.31 -12.84 7.64
N PHE A 91 -8.13 -13.46 7.62
CA PHE A 91 -7.78 -14.40 6.57
C PHE A 91 -8.69 -15.62 6.56
N ALA A 92 -9.07 -16.12 7.73
CA ALA A 92 -10.01 -17.23 7.82
C ALA A 92 -11.36 -16.86 7.20
N GLN A 93 -11.87 -15.66 7.48
CA GLN A 93 -13.11 -15.17 6.87
C GLN A 93 -12.99 -15.04 5.36
N LEU A 94 -11.87 -14.52 4.87
CA LEU A 94 -11.63 -14.38 3.44
C LEU A 94 -11.56 -15.74 2.75
N GLU A 95 -10.90 -16.70 3.36
CA GLU A 95 -10.83 -18.07 2.82
C GLU A 95 -12.22 -18.69 2.73
N ASP A 96 -13.06 -18.50 3.74
CA ASP A 96 -14.44 -18.99 3.72
C ASP A 96 -15.25 -18.36 2.59
N ILE A 97 -15.13 -17.05 2.40
CA ILE A 97 -15.82 -16.33 1.33
C ILE A 97 -15.32 -16.79 -0.04
N TRP A 98 -14.01 -16.90 -0.21
CA TRP A 98 -13.43 -17.34 -1.47
C TRP A 98 -13.83 -18.78 -1.80
N GLY A 99 -13.90 -19.64 -0.80
CA GLY A 99 -14.38 -21.02 -0.98
C GLY A 99 -15.84 -21.06 -1.40
N GLU A 100 -16.69 -20.27 -0.74
CA GLU A 100 -18.12 -20.19 -1.04
C GLU A 100 -18.39 -19.72 -2.47
N TYR A 101 -17.67 -18.68 -2.92
CA TYR A 101 -17.89 -18.10 -4.25
C TYR A 101 -16.96 -18.66 -5.33
N GLY A 102 -16.08 -19.61 -4.98
CA GLY A 102 -15.17 -20.22 -5.95
C GLY A 102 -14.18 -19.26 -6.57
N VAL A 103 -13.72 -18.26 -5.80
CA VAL A 103 -12.81 -17.22 -6.29
C VAL A 103 -11.51 -17.82 -6.81
N PHE A 104 -10.97 -18.83 -6.11
CA PHE A 104 -9.82 -19.59 -6.58
C PHE A 104 -10.28 -20.93 -7.10
N GLY A 105 -9.88 -21.30 -8.31
CA GLY A 105 -10.20 -22.60 -8.87
C GLY A 105 -9.69 -23.70 -7.97
N LYS A 106 -10.62 -24.52 -7.42
CA LYS A 106 -10.24 -25.74 -6.73
C LYS A 106 -9.88 -26.77 -7.79
N GLY A 107 -8.88 -27.42 -7.61
CA GLY A 107 -8.56 -28.50 -8.48
C GLY A 107 -9.73 -29.43 -8.63
N GLU A 108 -10.60 -29.44 -8.46
CA GLU A 108 -11.39 -30.07 -8.41
C GLU A 108 -11.89 -30.64 -8.02
N ASP A 109 -12.04 -30.61 -7.53
CA ASP A 109 -12.56 -30.87 -6.93
C ASP A 109 -12.89 -30.57 -6.61
N GLY A 110 -12.80 -30.27 -6.89
CA GLY A 110 -13.00 -29.83 -6.50
C GLY A 110 -12.43 -29.80 -5.95
N ARG A 111 -11.97 -29.82 -6.17
CA ARG A 111 -11.37 -29.73 -5.55
C ARG A 111 -10.93 -28.94 -5.53
#